data_27604f13d7a6b91038620c0b6c5ec9db
#
_entry.id   27604f13d7a6b91038620c0b6c5ec9db
#
_cell.length_a   1.000
_cell.length_b   1.000
_cell.length_c   1.000
_cell.angle_alpha   90.00
_cell.angle_beta   90.00
_cell.angle_gamma   90.00
#
_symmetry.space_group_name_H-M   'P 1'
#
loop_
_entity.id
_entity.type
_entity.pdbx_description
1 polymer ?
#
loop_
_entity_poly.entity_id
_entity_poly.type
_entity_poly.pdbx_seq_one_letter_code
_entity_poly.pdbx_strand_id
1 'polypeptide(L)'
;METELVYGDGAIKFIYDNPFGQLLAPIIASKPISQLYGCYQDWSISKNKVPPFVEKFSIDLSIYKAGSVSTENKENSYKSFNEFFIREFENNERTFIEDNDRMPAFCEARYFGHHEINDNVKIPVKGKLLNSKDLLGGSKWSSTFEGGPLLVARLCPVDYHRYHYPLSGRTLDSFQIKGQYHSVNPLALKSKPEIFIVNERRASILETEEFGKLAYIEVGAAMVGKIIQRHDESTLHRKGDEKGYFLFGGSTVILLGEKGKWSPSADILSNTKNGIETYLHLGDEVALRGSH
;
A
#
# COMPACT_ATOMS: atom_id res chain seq x y z
N MET A 1 -5.53 20.52 6.90
CA MET A 1 -6.26 19.37 6.32
C MET A 1 -6.19 19.57 4.82
N GLU A 2 -5.48 18.68 4.12
CA GLU A 2 -5.33 18.75 2.67
C GLU A 2 -6.33 17.81 1.99
N THR A 3 -6.85 18.22 0.84
CA THR A 3 -7.72 17.36 0.03
C THR A 3 -6.88 16.72 -1.06
N GLU A 4 -6.93 15.40 -1.16
CA GLU A 4 -6.19 14.64 -2.16
C GLU A 4 -6.66 14.97 -3.58
N LEU A 5 -5.71 15.28 -4.48
CA LEU A 5 -5.95 15.34 -5.91
C LEU A 5 -5.96 13.91 -6.49
N VAL A 6 -7.12 13.47 -6.94
CA VAL A 6 -7.32 12.10 -7.40
C VAL A 6 -6.94 11.93 -8.88
N TYR A 7 -6.10 10.93 -9.17
CA TYR A 7 -5.81 10.53 -10.55
C TYR A 7 -6.99 9.73 -11.13
N GLY A 8 -7.48 10.18 -12.30
CA GLY A 8 -8.57 9.46 -13.00
C GLY A 8 -9.96 9.63 -12.37
N ASP A 9 -10.19 10.68 -11.58
CA ASP A 9 -11.41 10.92 -10.82
C ASP A 9 -12.71 10.76 -11.66
N GLY A 10 -12.73 11.27 -12.89
CA GLY A 10 -13.89 11.13 -13.79
C GLY A 10 -14.19 9.69 -14.16
N ALA A 11 -13.17 8.87 -14.44
CA ALA A 11 -13.36 7.46 -14.76
C ALA A 11 -13.81 6.66 -13.52
N ILE A 12 -13.23 6.97 -12.36
CA ILE A 12 -13.60 6.33 -11.08
C ILE A 12 -15.03 6.67 -10.70
N LYS A 13 -15.44 7.93 -10.78
CA LYS A 13 -16.84 8.37 -10.58
C LYS A 13 -17.79 7.64 -11.53
N PHE A 14 -17.44 7.57 -12.82
CA PHE A 14 -18.26 6.83 -13.77
C PHE A 14 -18.42 5.36 -13.38
N ILE A 15 -17.33 4.69 -13.02
CA ILE A 15 -17.35 3.24 -12.70
C ILE A 15 -18.12 2.96 -11.41
N TYR A 16 -18.01 3.81 -10.38
CA TYR A 16 -18.55 3.50 -9.04
C TYR A 16 -19.84 4.25 -8.69
N ASP A 17 -20.08 5.43 -9.27
CA ASP A 17 -21.28 6.24 -8.96
C ASP A 17 -22.37 6.12 -10.04
N ASN A 18 -22.02 5.73 -11.28
CA ASN A 18 -23.00 5.58 -12.37
C ASN A 18 -23.51 4.14 -12.46
N PRO A 19 -24.84 3.88 -12.55
CA PRO A 19 -25.39 2.53 -12.65
C PRO A 19 -24.83 1.70 -13.81
N PHE A 20 -24.60 2.32 -14.98
CA PHE A 20 -23.99 1.65 -16.13
C PHE A 20 -22.51 1.33 -15.90
N GLY A 21 -21.78 2.24 -15.26
CA GLY A 21 -20.40 2.02 -14.83
C GLY A 21 -20.29 0.88 -13.83
N GLN A 22 -21.19 0.79 -12.85
CA GLN A 22 -21.25 -0.30 -11.88
C GLN A 22 -21.47 -1.68 -12.54
N LEU A 23 -22.26 -1.74 -13.63
CA LEU A 23 -22.42 -2.96 -14.41
C LEU A 23 -21.11 -3.41 -15.09
N LEU A 24 -20.27 -2.45 -15.51
CA LEU A 24 -18.97 -2.70 -16.14
C LEU A 24 -17.84 -2.93 -15.12
N ALA A 25 -18.01 -2.51 -13.88
CA ALA A 25 -17.00 -2.60 -12.84
C ALA A 25 -16.37 -4.00 -12.68
N PRO A 26 -17.12 -5.13 -12.68
CA PRO A 26 -16.54 -6.47 -12.58
C PRO A 26 -15.62 -6.83 -13.77
N ILE A 27 -15.97 -6.34 -14.97
CA ILE A 27 -15.17 -6.56 -16.18
C ILE A 27 -13.87 -5.76 -16.09
N ILE A 28 -13.96 -4.48 -15.72
CA ILE A 28 -12.81 -3.58 -15.56
C ILE A 28 -11.89 -4.05 -14.43
N ALA A 29 -12.46 -4.58 -13.34
CA ALA A 29 -11.73 -5.15 -12.22
C ALA A 29 -11.20 -6.58 -12.49
N SER A 30 -11.39 -7.10 -13.71
CA SER A 30 -10.90 -8.44 -14.04
C SER A 30 -9.39 -8.47 -14.24
N LYS A 31 -8.77 -9.60 -13.89
CA LYS A 31 -7.32 -9.82 -14.01
C LYS A 31 -6.77 -9.58 -15.42
N PRO A 32 -7.41 -10.07 -16.52
CA PRO A 32 -6.89 -9.86 -17.86
C PRO A 32 -6.81 -8.37 -18.26
N ILE A 33 -7.83 -7.59 -17.93
CA ILE A 33 -7.86 -6.15 -18.24
C ILE A 33 -6.81 -5.39 -17.45
N SER A 34 -6.71 -5.66 -16.15
CA SER A 34 -5.67 -5.04 -15.30
C SER A 34 -4.26 -5.39 -15.77
N GLN A 35 -4.02 -6.66 -16.18
CA GLN A 35 -2.73 -7.08 -16.72
C GLN A 35 -2.41 -6.42 -18.06
N LEU A 36 -3.37 -6.34 -18.98
CA LEU A 36 -3.18 -5.70 -20.28
C LEU A 36 -2.83 -4.21 -20.12
N TYR A 37 -3.55 -3.53 -19.23
CA TYR A 37 -3.27 -2.13 -18.94
C TYR A 37 -1.90 -1.94 -18.25
N GLY A 38 -1.54 -2.83 -17.33
CA GLY A 38 -0.23 -2.86 -16.70
C GLY A 38 0.90 -3.05 -17.73
N CYS A 39 0.75 -3.99 -18.66
CA CYS A 39 1.71 -4.19 -19.76
C CYS A 39 1.85 -2.94 -20.63
N TYR A 40 0.77 -2.23 -20.92
CA TYR A 40 0.84 -0.97 -21.67
C TYR A 40 1.71 0.08 -20.94
N GLN A 41 1.70 0.10 -19.61
CA GLN A 41 2.55 1.03 -18.84
C GLN A 41 4.05 0.68 -18.88
N ASP A 42 4.42 -0.53 -19.30
CA ASP A 42 5.81 -0.94 -19.52
C ASP A 42 6.34 -0.50 -20.91
N TRP A 43 5.45 -0.21 -21.86
CA TRP A 43 5.85 0.20 -23.21
C TRP A 43 6.44 1.61 -23.21
N SER A 44 7.44 1.83 -24.06
CA SER A 44 8.13 3.11 -24.15
C SER A 44 7.23 4.29 -24.53
N ILE A 45 6.12 4.05 -25.23
CA ILE A 45 5.14 5.08 -25.54
C ILE A 45 4.47 5.67 -24.27
N SER A 46 4.41 4.90 -23.19
CA SER A 46 3.81 5.34 -21.94
C SER A 46 4.63 6.42 -21.22
N LYS A 47 5.92 6.58 -21.53
CA LYS A 47 6.79 7.62 -20.96
C LYS A 47 6.23 9.03 -21.19
N ASN A 48 5.50 9.24 -22.30
CA ASN A 48 4.91 10.54 -22.62
C ASN A 48 3.86 11.00 -21.59
N LYS A 49 3.45 10.11 -20.68
CA LYS A 49 2.55 10.45 -19.56
C LYS A 49 3.30 11.06 -18.37
N VAL A 50 4.63 10.89 -18.28
CA VAL A 50 5.42 11.32 -17.12
C VAL A 50 5.41 12.84 -16.97
N PRO A 51 5.79 13.65 -17.98
CA PRO A 51 5.83 15.10 -17.80
C PRO A 51 4.47 15.71 -17.39
N PRO A 52 3.35 15.43 -18.08
CA PRO A 52 2.07 16.00 -17.68
C PRO A 52 1.56 15.47 -16.31
N PHE A 53 2.02 14.28 -15.90
CA PHE A 53 1.69 13.74 -14.57
C PHE A 53 2.49 14.47 -13.48
N VAL A 54 3.79 14.68 -13.68
CA VAL A 54 4.67 15.44 -12.77
C VAL A 54 4.16 16.87 -12.59
N GLU A 55 3.86 17.56 -13.70
CA GLU A 55 3.31 18.91 -13.67
C GLU A 55 1.97 18.99 -12.95
N LYS A 56 1.00 18.14 -13.30
CA LYS A 56 -0.35 18.13 -12.74
C LYS A 56 -0.37 17.93 -11.23
N PHE A 57 0.53 17.08 -10.72
CA PHE A 57 0.56 16.71 -9.29
C PHE A 57 1.71 17.39 -8.54
N SER A 58 2.46 18.28 -9.20
CA SER A 58 3.58 19.02 -8.61
C SER A 58 4.59 18.10 -7.91
N ILE A 59 4.95 16.98 -8.59
CA ILE A 59 5.87 16.00 -8.02
C ILE A 59 7.29 16.55 -8.08
N ASP A 60 7.94 16.69 -6.92
CA ASP A 60 9.35 17.06 -6.84
C ASP A 60 10.24 15.85 -7.22
N LEU A 61 10.79 15.91 -8.44
CA LEU A 61 11.70 14.87 -8.91
C LEU A 61 13.12 15.03 -8.37
N SER A 62 13.48 16.13 -7.70
CA SER A 62 14.85 16.35 -7.20
C SER A 62 15.25 15.28 -6.19
N ILE A 63 14.29 14.78 -5.38
CA ILE A 63 14.50 13.75 -4.36
C ILE A 63 14.57 12.31 -4.88
N TYR A 64 14.34 12.09 -6.18
CA TYR A 64 14.36 10.76 -6.79
C TYR A 64 15.54 10.59 -7.75
N LYS A 65 16.01 9.37 -7.92
CA LYS A 65 17.00 9.01 -8.94
C LYS A 65 16.46 9.25 -10.34
N ALA A 66 17.33 9.61 -11.25
CA ALA A 66 16.99 9.65 -12.69
C ALA A 66 16.63 8.25 -13.19
N GLY A 67 15.78 8.18 -14.21
CA GLY A 67 15.47 6.93 -14.90
C GLY A 67 16.64 6.42 -15.74
N SER A 68 16.41 5.32 -16.46
CA SER A 68 17.46 4.62 -17.22
C SER A 68 17.87 5.31 -18.54
N VAL A 69 17.17 6.37 -18.94
CA VAL A 69 17.46 7.11 -20.19
C VAL A 69 18.26 8.37 -19.86
N SER A 70 19.44 8.53 -20.48
CA SER A 70 20.25 9.73 -20.29
C SER A 70 19.64 10.92 -21.01
N THR A 71 19.19 11.93 -20.26
CA THR A 71 18.62 13.19 -20.77
C THR A 71 18.93 14.35 -19.81
N GLU A 72 18.81 15.59 -20.29
CA GLU A 72 18.99 16.78 -19.46
C GLU A 72 17.84 16.95 -18.44
N ASN A 73 16.61 16.59 -18.83
CA ASN A 73 15.42 16.71 -17.99
C ASN A 73 15.10 15.40 -17.31
N LYS A 74 15.09 15.39 -15.97
CA LYS A 74 14.87 14.18 -15.16
C LYS A 74 13.53 13.50 -15.45
N GLU A 75 12.48 14.24 -15.72
CA GLU A 75 11.15 13.70 -16.11
C GLU A 75 11.17 12.88 -17.41
N ASN A 76 12.08 13.18 -18.33
CA ASN A 76 12.26 12.47 -19.59
C ASN A 76 13.26 11.29 -19.48
N SER A 77 13.88 11.11 -18.33
CA SER A 77 14.86 10.03 -18.09
C SER A 77 14.22 8.65 -17.95
N TYR A 78 12.91 8.57 -17.69
CA TYR A 78 12.22 7.30 -17.53
C TYR A 78 11.83 6.70 -18.88
N LYS A 79 12.17 5.43 -19.10
CA LYS A 79 11.86 4.71 -20.36
C LYS A 79 10.38 4.35 -20.52
N SER A 80 9.62 4.32 -19.41
CA SER A 80 8.19 3.99 -19.37
C SER A 80 7.52 4.65 -18.16
N PHE A 81 6.19 4.66 -18.16
CA PHE A 81 5.45 5.15 -17.00
C PHE A 81 5.61 4.26 -15.77
N ASN A 82 5.75 2.94 -15.94
CA ASN A 82 6.04 2.04 -14.83
C ASN A 82 7.41 2.30 -14.21
N GLU A 83 8.45 2.60 -15.00
CA GLU A 83 9.75 2.97 -14.43
C GLU A 83 9.67 4.23 -13.57
N PHE A 84 8.95 5.26 -14.01
CA PHE A 84 8.67 6.44 -13.21
C PHE A 84 7.86 6.10 -11.94
N PHE A 85 6.88 5.23 -12.06
CA PHE A 85 6.00 4.85 -10.97
C PHE A 85 6.75 4.15 -9.83
N ILE A 86 7.73 3.31 -10.17
CA ILE A 86 8.61 2.61 -9.21
C ILE A 86 9.94 3.34 -9.00
N ARG A 87 9.98 4.66 -9.21
CA ARG A 87 11.18 5.50 -9.00
C ARG A 87 11.80 5.27 -7.63
N GLU A 88 13.11 5.41 -7.53
CA GLU A 88 13.85 5.28 -6.28
C GLU A 88 14.20 6.65 -5.70
N PHE A 89 14.24 6.77 -4.38
CA PHE A 89 14.80 7.95 -3.74
C PHE A 89 16.31 8.06 -3.98
N GLU A 90 16.82 9.29 -4.02
CA GLU A 90 18.26 9.54 -3.88
C GLU A 90 18.72 9.05 -2.49
N ASN A 91 20.03 8.83 -2.37
CA ASN A 91 20.59 8.35 -1.12
C ASN A 91 20.34 9.36 0.02
N ASN A 92 19.90 8.86 1.17
CA ASN A 92 19.60 9.61 2.38
C ASN A 92 18.37 10.54 2.33
N GLU A 93 17.54 10.49 1.31
CA GLU A 93 16.28 11.25 1.27
C GLU A 93 15.24 10.75 2.28
N ARG A 94 15.33 9.50 2.67
CA ARG A 94 14.49 8.88 3.69
C ARG A 94 15.36 8.13 4.69
N THR A 95 15.17 8.42 5.96
CA THR A 95 15.85 7.77 7.07
C THR A 95 14.85 6.99 7.91
N PHE A 96 15.21 5.79 8.34
CA PHE A 96 14.37 4.96 9.18
C PHE A 96 14.73 5.21 10.65
N ILE A 97 13.71 5.30 11.51
CA ILE A 97 13.90 5.40 12.96
C ILE A 97 14.73 4.21 13.46
N GLU A 98 15.84 4.49 14.15
CA GLU A 98 16.73 3.46 14.66
C GLU A 98 16.20 2.81 15.94
N ASP A 99 15.41 3.53 16.75
CA ASP A 99 14.83 3.06 18.00
C ASP A 99 14.06 1.74 17.79
N ASN A 100 14.38 0.73 18.59
CA ASN A 100 13.78 -0.60 18.48
C ASN A 100 12.40 -0.71 19.13
N ASP A 101 11.99 0.26 19.95
CA ASP A 101 10.64 0.33 20.49
C ASP A 101 9.67 1.11 19.58
N ARG A 102 10.17 1.59 18.44
CA ARG A 102 9.41 2.34 17.44
C ARG A 102 9.41 1.64 16.10
N MET A 103 8.24 1.52 15.50
CA MET A 103 8.08 0.98 14.15
C MET A 103 8.06 2.12 13.13
N PRO A 104 8.97 2.13 12.15
CA PRO A 104 8.94 3.09 11.07
C PRO A 104 7.85 2.80 10.04
N ALA A 105 7.41 3.83 9.34
CA ALA A 105 6.57 3.74 8.15
C ALA A 105 7.26 2.90 7.08
N PHE A 106 6.56 1.89 6.62
CA PHE A 106 7.03 0.91 5.63
C PHE A 106 6.61 1.25 4.19
N CYS A 107 5.83 2.30 4.04
CA CYS A 107 5.42 2.92 2.78
C CYS A 107 5.35 4.43 2.97
N GLU A 108 5.60 5.20 1.91
CA GLU A 108 5.16 6.60 1.84
C GLU A 108 3.69 6.60 1.46
N ALA A 109 2.82 6.86 2.45
CA ALA A 109 1.40 6.54 2.31
C ALA A 109 0.51 7.32 3.29
N ARG A 110 -0.79 7.17 3.09
CA ARG A 110 -1.82 7.61 4.02
C ARG A 110 -2.21 6.47 4.91
N TYR A 111 -1.99 6.65 6.20
CA TYR A 111 -2.19 5.65 7.24
C TYR A 111 -3.49 5.86 7.99
N PHE A 112 -4.14 4.77 8.31
CA PHE A 112 -5.10 4.68 9.40
C PHE A 112 -4.85 3.40 10.20
N GLY A 113 -5.25 3.39 11.49
CA GLY A 113 -4.92 2.30 12.38
C GLY A 113 -5.92 2.12 13.51
N HIS A 114 -5.91 0.93 14.07
CA HIS A 114 -6.74 0.54 15.21
C HIS A 114 -5.91 -0.26 16.20
N HIS A 115 -6.17 -0.06 17.51
CA HIS A 115 -5.53 -0.85 18.57
C HIS A 115 -5.84 -2.33 18.47
N GLU A 116 -7.07 -2.66 18.08
CA GLU A 116 -7.56 -4.05 18.01
C GLU A 116 -8.41 -4.23 16.75
N ILE A 117 -8.12 -5.28 16.02
CA ILE A 117 -8.97 -5.75 14.94
C ILE A 117 -10.05 -6.66 15.57
N ASN A 118 -11.29 -6.19 15.57
CA ASN A 118 -12.44 -6.92 16.04
C ASN A 118 -13.61 -6.73 15.08
N ASP A 119 -14.71 -7.43 15.31
CA ASP A 119 -15.90 -7.36 14.45
C ASP A 119 -16.55 -5.96 14.36
N ASN A 120 -16.01 -4.96 15.08
CA ASN A 120 -16.48 -3.57 15.07
C ASN A 120 -15.51 -2.59 14.38
N VAL A 121 -14.36 -3.03 13.87
CA VAL A 121 -13.43 -2.16 13.18
C VAL A 121 -14.03 -1.68 11.86
N LYS A 122 -14.60 -0.48 11.89
CA LYS A 122 -15.08 0.20 10.69
C LYS A 122 -13.89 0.91 10.06
N ILE A 123 -13.51 0.49 8.85
CA ILE A 123 -12.68 1.37 8.01
C ILE A 123 -13.41 2.71 7.91
N PRO A 124 -12.74 3.87 7.73
CA PRO A 124 -13.38 5.19 7.57
C PRO A 124 -14.37 5.28 6.39
N VAL A 125 -14.65 4.15 5.76
CA VAL A 125 -15.58 3.98 4.64
C VAL A 125 -16.70 3.05 5.07
N LYS A 126 -17.92 3.51 5.05
CA LYS A 126 -19.15 2.87 5.52
C LYS A 126 -19.19 1.34 5.42
N GLY A 127 -19.17 0.66 6.57
CA GLY A 127 -20.09 -0.47 6.78
C GLY A 127 -19.58 -1.88 6.75
N LYS A 128 -18.33 -2.23 6.36
CA LYS A 128 -17.82 -3.61 6.54
C LYS A 128 -16.67 -3.67 7.52
N LEU A 129 -16.67 -4.76 8.29
CA LEU A 129 -15.75 -5.05 9.36
C LEU A 129 -14.54 -5.77 8.77
N LEU A 130 -13.31 -5.28 9.04
CA LEU A 130 -12.11 -6.03 8.73
C LEU A 130 -11.80 -6.97 9.91
N ASN A 131 -11.53 -8.22 9.59
CA ASN A 131 -11.02 -9.19 10.56
C ASN A 131 -9.81 -9.93 9.97
N SER A 132 -9.01 -10.53 10.83
CA SER A 132 -7.79 -11.24 10.45
C SER A 132 -8.08 -12.43 9.53
N LYS A 133 -9.19 -13.14 9.75
CA LYS A 133 -9.60 -14.30 8.96
C LYS A 133 -9.83 -13.94 7.50
N ASP A 134 -10.61 -12.88 7.24
CA ASP A 134 -10.91 -12.45 5.88
C ASP A 134 -9.67 -11.85 5.19
N LEU A 135 -8.88 -11.06 5.91
CA LEU A 135 -7.64 -10.47 5.38
C LEU A 135 -6.62 -11.54 4.99
N LEU A 136 -6.49 -12.60 5.77
CA LEU A 136 -5.55 -13.71 5.54
C LEU A 136 -6.18 -14.89 4.78
N GLY A 137 -7.41 -14.72 4.24
CA GLY A 137 -8.07 -15.74 3.42
C GLY A 137 -8.35 -17.05 4.15
N GLY A 138 -8.55 -17.01 5.47
CA GLY A 138 -8.80 -18.19 6.30
C GLY A 138 -7.57 -19.08 6.51
N SER A 139 -6.35 -18.54 6.34
CA SER A 139 -5.10 -19.29 6.57
C SER A 139 -4.96 -19.74 8.04
N LYS A 140 -4.06 -20.68 8.28
CA LYS A 140 -3.69 -21.16 9.64
C LYS A 140 -3.23 -20.03 10.58
N TRP A 141 -2.80 -18.89 10.03
CA TRP A 141 -2.31 -17.74 10.76
C TRP A 141 -3.40 -16.78 11.24
N SER A 142 -4.63 -16.96 10.80
CA SER A 142 -5.73 -16.02 11.10
C SER A 142 -5.95 -15.81 12.59
N SER A 143 -5.91 -16.88 13.40
CA SER A 143 -6.09 -16.82 14.85
C SER A 143 -4.93 -16.13 15.58
N THR A 144 -3.72 -16.13 15.02
CA THR A 144 -2.55 -15.46 15.60
C THR A 144 -2.76 -13.95 15.72
N PHE A 145 -3.52 -13.37 14.81
CA PHE A 145 -3.70 -11.91 14.70
C PHE A 145 -5.10 -11.45 15.14
N GLU A 146 -5.91 -12.35 15.68
CA GLU A 146 -7.24 -12.02 16.20
C GLU A 146 -7.14 -11.07 17.41
N GLY A 147 -7.89 -9.95 17.38
CA GLY A 147 -7.85 -8.94 18.43
C GLY A 147 -6.53 -8.17 18.53
N GLY A 148 -5.64 -8.32 17.56
CA GLY A 148 -4.39 -7.58 17.50
C GLY A 148 -4.51 -6.22 16.82
N PRO A 149 -3.45 -5.40 16.81
CA PRO A 149 -3.44 -4.09 16.17
C PRO A 149 -3.43 -4.19 14.64
N LEU A 150 -3.93 -3.13 13.99
CA LEU A 150 -4.03 -2.98 12.55
C LEU A 150 -3.46 -1.63 12.12
N LEU A 151 -2.64 -1.63 11.08
CA LEU A 151 -2.31 -0.46 10.26
C LEU A 151 -2.70 -0.73 8.81
N VAL A 152 -3.24 0.28 8.14
CA VAL A 152 -3.49 0.26 6.69
C VAL A 152 -2.80 1.46 6.08
N ALA A 153 -1.88 1.22 5.16
CA ALA A 153 -1.13 2.19 4.40
C ALA A 153 -1.65 2.22 2.95
N ARG A 154 -2.37 3.26 2.60
CA ARG A 154 -2.93 3.46 1.25
C ARG A 154 -2.00 4.35 0.44
N LEU A 155 -1.46 3.82 -0.65
CA LEU A 155 -0.59 4.53 -1.57
C LEU A 155 -1.42 5.11 -2.71
N CYS A 156 -1.36 6.43 -2.88
CA CYS A 156 -1.98 7.12 -4.01
C CYS A 156 -1.07 7.07 -5.23
N PRO A 157 -1.60 7.19 -6.45
CA PRO A 157 -0.77 7.11 -7.66
C PRO A 157 0.42 8.10 -7.72
N VAL A 158 0.38 9.17 -6.93
CA VAL A 158 1.45 10.17 -6.85
C VAL A 158 2.57 9.78 -5.89
N ASP A 159 2.29 8.87 -4.96
CA ASP A 159 3.22 8.49 -3.90
C ASP A 159 4.40 7.64 -4.44
N TYR A 160 5.33 7.32 -3.57
CA TYR A 160 6.39 6.35 -3.80
C TYR A 160 5.82 4.93 -3.68
N HIS A 161 5.97 4.08 -4.69
CA HIS A 161 5.29 2.78 -4.78
C HIS A 161 6.16 1.56 -4.43
N ARG A 162 7.32 1.79 -3.79
CA ARG A 162 8.09 0.71 -3.16
C ARG A 162 7.70 0.60 -1.70
N TYR A 163 7.73 -0.61 -1.16
CA TYR A 163 7.42 -0.91 0.24
C TYR A 163 8.57 -1.67 0.89
N HIS A 164 8.75 -1.43 2.19
CA HIS A 164 9.92 -1.83 2.94
C HIS A 164 9.55 -2.65 4.17
N TYR A 165 10.51 -3.39 4.69
CA TYR A 165 10.32 -4.07 5.96
C TYR A 165 10.32 -3.06 7.10
N PRO A 166 9.28 -3.05 7.97
CA PRO A 166 9.22 -2.10 9.09
C PRO A 166 10.22 -2.44 10.19
N LEU A 167 10.63 -3.70 10.30
CA LEU A 167 11.47 -4.21 11.38
C LEU A 167 12.41 -5.28 10.84
N SER A 168 13.51 -5.53 11.55
CA SER A 168 14.40 -6.66 11.28
C SER A 168 13.77 -7.97 11.70
N GLY A 169 14.06 -9.06 10.97
CA GLY A 169 13.49 -10.36 11.28
C GLY A 169 13.65 -11.37 10.16
N ARG A 170 12.73 -12.34 10.13
CA ARG A 170 12.65 -13.36 9.08
C ARG A 170 11.21 -13.61 8.64
N THR A 171 11.04 -14.09 7.42
CA THR A 171 9.74 -14.53 6.91
C THR A 171 9.51 -15.98 7.31
N LEU A 172 8.41 -16.25 8.03
CA LEU A 172 7.99 -17.59 8.44
C LEU A 172 7.15 -18.30 7.39
N ASP A 173 6.36 -17.53 6.65
CA ASP A 173 5.43 -18.06 5.63
C ASP A 173 5.07 -16.94 4.65
N SER A 174 4.77 -17.32 3.42
CA SER A 174 4.33 -16.37 2.39
C SER A 174 3.38 -17.05 1.41
N PHE A 175 2.22 -16.44 1.17
CA PHE A 175 1.19 -17.03 0.33
C PHE A 175 0.36 -15.97 -0.40
N GLN A 176 -0.16 -16.36 -1.56
CA GLN A 176 -1.03 -15.53 -2.37
C GLN A 176 -2.51 -15.88 -2.09
N ILE A 177 -3.32 -14.84 -1.93
CA ILE A 177 -4.77 -14.94 -1.81
C ILE A 177 -5.37 -14.39 -3.10
N LYS A 178 -5.95 -15.29 -3.91
CA LYS A 178 -6.55 -14.91 -5.20
C LYS A 178 -7.75 -14.00 -4.99
N GLY A 179 -7.93 -13.04 -5.91
CA GLY A 179 -9.00 -12.07 -5.80
C GLY A 179 -9.23 -11.26 -7.08
N GLN A 180 -9.94 -10.16 -6.93
CA GLN A 180 -10.27 -9.20 -7.97
C GLN A 180 -9.28 -8.01 -7.93
N TYR A 181 -9.48 -7.02 -8.81
CA TYR A 181 -8.66 -5.82 -8.91
C TYR A 181 -9.55 -4.57 -8.92
N HIS A 182 -10.27 -4.34 -7.82
CA HIS A 182 -11.02 -3.09 -7.62
C HIS A 182 -10.10 -1.95 -7.23
N SER A 183 -10.47 -0.71 -7.59
CA SER A 183 -9.71 0.47 -7.17
C SER A 183 -9.75 0.66 -5.65
N VAL A 184 -8.61 0.99 -5.04
CA VAL A 184 -8.51 1.38 -3.61
C VAL A 184 -8.67 2.89 -3.39
N ASN A 185 -9.17 3.60 -4.39
CA ASN A 185 -9.51 5.01 -4.27
C ASN A 185 -10.63 5.22 -3.22
N PRO A 186 -10.63 6.32 -2.45
CA PRO A 186 -11.65 6.59 -1.44
C PRO A 186 -13.10 6.51 -1.96
N LEU A 187 -13.38 6.92 -3.20
CA LEU A 187 -14.72 6.81 -3.81
C LEU A 187 -15.11 5.33 -4.02
N ALA A 188 -14.18 4.52 -4.52
CA ALA A 188 -14.41 3.09 -4.71
C ALA A 188 -14.61 2.39 -3.36
N LEU A 189 -13.80 2.71 -2.34
CA LEU A 189 -13.94 2.19 -0.99
C LEU A 189 -15.28 2.60 -0.35
N LYS A 190 -15.80 3.82 -0.62
CA LYS A 190 -17.14 4.23 -0.19
C LYS A 190 -18.25 3.38 -0.78
N SER A 191 -18.11 3.01 -2.05
CA SER A 191 -19.11 2.22 -2.77
C SER A 191 -19.00 0.73 -2.49
N LYS A 192 -17.77 0.24 -2.24
CA LYS A 192 -17.45 -1.19 -2.02
C LYS A 192 -16.43 -1.35 -0.88
N PRO A 193 -16.86 -1.32 0.38
CA PRO A 193 -15.97 -1.38 1.55
C PRO A 193 -15.14 -2.67 1.65
N GLU A 194 -15.59 -3.77 1.03
CA GLU A 194 -14.92 -5.07 1.02
C GLU A 194 -13.69 -5.15 0.10
N ILE A 195 -13.31 -4.10 -0.59
CA ILE A 195 -12.20 -4.11 -1.57
C ILE A 195 -10.93 -4.74 -0.99
N PHE A 196 -10.57 -4.44 0.26
CA PHE A 196 -9.37 -4.98 0.88
C PHE A 196 -9.40 -6.51 1.10
N ILE A 197 -10.57 -7.13 1.16
CA ILE A 197 -10.72 -8.57 1.36
C ILE A 197 -11.10 -9.32 0.07
N VAL A 198 -11.62 -8.62 -0.94
CA VAL A 198 -11.95 -9.25 -2.24
C VAL A 198 -10.84 -9.10 -3.28
N ASN A 199 -9.94 -8.13 -3.14
CA ASN A 199 -8.84 -7.96 -4.05
C ASN A 199 -7.75 -9.02 -3.86
N GLU A 200 -7.04 -9.32 -4.96
CA GLU A 200 -5.85 -10.18 -4.92
C GLU A 200 -4.81 -9.55 -3.97
N ARG A 201 -4.24 -10.37 -3.11
CA ARG A 201 -3.24 -9.94 -2.14
C ARG A 201 -2.19 -11.02 -1.90
N ARG A 202 -1.04 -10.59 -1.47
CA ARG A 202 0.03 -11.46 -0.97
C ARG A 202 0.19 -11.18 0.52
N ALA A 203 0.28 -12.23 1.32
CA ALA A 203 0.54 -12.13 2.75
C ALA A 203 1.88 -12.78 3.07
N SER A 204 2.72 -12.09 3.84
CA SER A 204 3.96 -12.61 4.42
C SER A 204 3.85 -12.55 5.93
N ILE A 205 4.15 -13.65 6.61
CA ILE A 205 4.19 -13.72 8.07
C ILE A 205 5.64 -13.48 8.50
N LEU A 206 5.86 -12.36 9.14
CA LEU A 206 7.18 -11.95 9.60
C LEU A 206 7.31 -12.28 11.11
N GLU A 207 8.47 -12.75 11.52
CA GLU A 207 8.86 -12.89 12.91
C GLU A 207 9.89 -11.82 13.23
N THR A 208 9.58 -10.99 14.22
CA THR A 208 10.44 -9.91 14.71
C THR A 208 10.76 -10.14 16.17
N GLU A 209 11.86 -9.58 16.66
CA GLU A 209 12.27 -9.76 18.04
C GLU A 209 11.40 -8.93 19.00
N GLU A 210 11.19 -7.66 18.68
CA GLU A 210 10.59 -6.69 19.61
C GLU A 210 9.05 -6.62 19.48
N PHE A 211 8.50 -6.79 18.27
CA PHE A 211 7.07 -6.60 17.96
C PHE A 211 6.30 -7.91 17.79
N GLY A 212 6.95 -9.06 18.00
CA GLY A 212 6.33 -10.37 17.79
C GLY A 212 6.09 -10.68 16.32
N LYS A 213 5.04 -11.46 16.02
CA LYS A 213 4.70 -11.77 14.63
C LYS A 213 3.87 -10.66 14.00
N LEU A 214 4.16 -10.41 12.73
CA LEU A 214 3.41 -9.47 11.90
C LEU A 214 2.88 -10.20 10.66
N ALA A 215 1.64 -9.91 10.26
CA ALA A 215 1.17 -10.27 8.93
C ALA A 215 1.27 -9.01 8.05
N TYR A 216 2.18 -9.06 7.08
CA TYR A 216 2.40 -8.02 6.09
C TYR A 216 1.65 -8.39 4.82
N ILE A 217 0.64 -7.60 4.45
CA ILE A 217 -0.32 -7.94 3.40
C ILE A 217 -0.29 -6.85 2.32
N GLU A 218 0.26 -7.18 1.16
CA GLU A 218 0.21 -6.31 -0.02
C GLU A 218 -1.10 -6.58 -0.78
N VAL A 219 -1.91 -5.55 -0.94
CA VAL A 219 -3.21 -5.60 -1.62
C VAL A 219 -3.07 -4.95 -2.99
N GLY A 220 -3.34 -5.74 -4.04
CA GLY A 220 -3.43 -5.25 -5.40
C GLY A 220 -4.73 -4.47 -5.65
N ALA A 221 -4.73 -3.59 -6.64
CA ALA A 221 -5.90 -2.82 -7.01
C ALA A 221 -6.08 -2.71 -8.52
N ALA A 222 -7.14 -2.02 -8.97
CA ALA A 222 -7.42 -1.79 -10.37
C ALA A 222 -6.22 -1.19 -11.09
N MET A 223 -5.91 -1.73 -12.25
CA MET A 223 -4.78 -1.34 -13.09
C MET A 223 -3.39 -1.62 -12.47
N VAL A 224 -3.31 -2.25 -11.28
CA VAL A 224 -2.06 -2.75 -10.71
C VAL A 224 -1.61 -3.96 -11.51
N GLY A 225 -0.55 -3.80 -12.26
CA GLY A 225 -0.04 -4.88 -13.10
C GLY A 225 0.45 -6.09 -12.31
N LYS A 226 1.17 -5.86 -11.22
CA LYS A 226 1.74 -6.92 -10.37
C LYS A 226 2.22 -6.37 -9.03
N ILE A 227 2.15 -7.23 -8.01
CA ILE A 227 2.87 -7.10 -6.73
C ILE A 227 4.23 -7.81 -6.93
N ILE A 228 5.33 -7.08 -6.87
CA ILE A 228 6.67 -7.61 -7.10
C ILE A 228 7.41 -7.70 -5.77
N GLN A 229 7.91 -8.90 -5.46
CA GLN A 229 8.83 -9.11 -4.33
C GLN A 229 10.26 -8.95 -4.82
N ARG A 230 11.06 -8.17 -4.12
CA ARG A 230 12.48 -7.91 -4.43
C ARG A 230 13.42 -8.67 -3.51
N HIS A 231 13.03 -8.83 -2.26
CA HIS A 231 13.82 -9.52 -1.25
C HIS A 231 13.60 -11.03 -1.34
N ASP A 232 14.66 -11.80 -1.16
CA ASP A 232 14.58 -13.26 -1.02
C ASP A 232 14.04 -13.58 0.39
N GLU A 233 12.78 -13.99 0.45
CA GLU A 233 12.07 -14.28 1.71
C GLU A 233 12.70 -15.47 2.49
N SER A 234 13.64 -16.20 1.92
CA SER A 234 14.40 -17.24 2.62
C SER A 234 15.56 -16.70 3.47
N THR A 235 15.89 -15.40 3.31
CA THR A 235 16.96 -14.72 4.04
C THR A 235 16.41 -13.82 5.15
N LEU A 236 17.31 -13.41 6.06
CA LEU A 236 16.98 -12.40 7.05
C LEU A 236 16.83 -11.03 6.37
N HIS A 237 15.88 -10.24 6.83
CA HIS A 237 15.72 -8.86 6.40
C HIS A 237 16.01 -7.90 7.56
N ARG A 238 16.45 -6.70 7.21
CA ARG A 238 16.69 -5.61 8.14
C ARG A 238 15.57 -4.58 8.06
N LYS A 239 15.39 -3.84 9.14
CA LYS A 239 14.55 -2.63 9.17
C LYS A 239 14.96 -1.70 8.02
N GLY A 240 13.99 -1.32 7.17
CA GLY A 240 14.22 -0.46 6.02
C GLY A 240 14.64 -1.16 4.73
N ASP A 241 14.96 -2.45 4.72
CA ASP A 241 15.21 -3.18 3.48
C ASP A 241 13.99 -3.12 2.56
N GLU A 242 14.21 -2.92 1.25
CA GLU A 242 13.12 -2.96 0.27
C GLU A 242 12.56 -4.37 0.18
N LYS A 243 11.28 -4.54 0.52
CA LYS A 243 10.57 -5.80 0.37
C LYS A 243 10.09 -6.00 -1.07
N GLY A 244 9.61 -4.91 -1.70
CA GLY A 244 9.11 -4.97 -3.06
C GLY A 244 8.47 -3.67 -3.53
N TYR A 245 7.70 -3.76 -4.62
CA TYR A 245 6.99 -2.63 -5.20
C TYR A 245 5.72 -3.04 -5.93
N PHE A 246 4.84 -2.05 -6.12
CA PHE A 246 3.66 -2.17 -6.96
C PHE A 246 3.94 -1.54 -8.32
N LEU A 247 3.62 -2.24 -9.40
CA LEU A 247 3.53 -1.62 -10.72
C LEU A 247 2.26 -0.78 -10.81
N PHE A 248 2.20 0.12 -11.80
CA PHE A 248 1.18 1.17 -11.90
C PHE A 248 -0.23 0.73 -11.51
N GLY A 249 -0.84 1.53 -10.61
CA GLY A 249 -2.18 1.37 -10.06
C GLY A 249 -2.25 1.82 -8.60
N GLY A 250 -3.44 1.97 -8.04
CA GLY A 250 -3.60 2.18 -6.59
C GLY A 250 -3.17 0.93 -5.81
N SER A 251 -2.60 1.09 -4.64
CA SER A 251 -2.11 -0.03 -3.84
C SER A 251 -2.29 0.23 -2.35
N THR A 252 -2.28 -0.83 -1.57
CA THR A 252 -2.41 -0.74 -0.13
C THR A 252 -1.54 -1.81 0.52
N VAL A 253 -0.89 -1.45 1.61
CA VAL A 253 -0.25 -2.42 2.50
C VAL A 253 -1.00 -2.43 3.82
N ILE A 254 -1.33 -3.62 4.30
CA ILE A 254 -1.98 -3.83 5.60
C ILE A 254 -1.00 -4.57 6.50
N LEU A 255 -0.84 -4.10 7.72
CA LEU A 255 -0.04 -4.75 8.74
C LEU A 255 -0.93 -5.15 9.91
N LEU A 256 -0.89 -6.43 10.28
CA LEU A 256 -1.53 -6.96 11.48
C LEU A 256 -0.46 -7.37 12.48
N GLY A 257 -0.74 -7.22 13.77
CA GLY A 257 0.12 -7.69 14.84
C GLY A 257 -0.56 -8.64 15.80
N GLU A 258 0.24 -9.35 16.60
CA GLU A 258 -0.27 -10.14 17.74
C GLU A 258 -0.83 -9.20 18.80
N LYS A 259 -1.91 -9.61 19.46
CA LYS A 259 -2.59 -8.82 20.49
C LYS A 259 -1.64 -8.35 21.59
N GLY A 260 -1.66 -7.05 21.88
CA GLY A 260 -0.88 -6.42 22.94
C GLY A 260 0.60 -6.22 22.65
N LYS A 261 1.12 -6.65 21.48
CA LYS A 261 2.54 -6.52 21.16
C LYS A 261 2.94 -5.10 20.75
N TRP A 262 2.06 -4.36 20.10
CA TRP A 262 2.30 -2.98 19.69
C TRP A 262 0.97 -2.21 19.52
N SER A 263 1.09 -0.92 19.33
CA SER A 263 -0.04 -0.03 19.05
C SER A 263 0.33 0.98 17.97
N PRO A 264 -0.58 1.32 17.04
CA PRO A 264 -0.39 2.48 16.16
C PRO A 264 -0.08 3.74 16.97
N SER A 265 0.69 4.68 16.38
CA SER A 265 1.00 5.96 17.01
C SER A 265 -0.25 6.77 17.34
N ALA A 266 -0.15 7.65 18.34
CA ALA A 266 -1.29 8.37 18.90
C ALA A 266 -1.97 9.31 17.88
N ASP A 267 -1.20 9.89 16.98
CA ASP A 267 -1.70 10.76 15.89
C ASP A 267 -2.50 9.96 14.87
N ILE A 268 -2.01 8.79 14.42
CA ILE A 268 -2.75 7.87 13.54
C ILE A 268 -4.07 7.48 14.18
N LEU A 269 -4.05 7.06 15.45
CA LEU A 269 -5.26 6.65 16.17
C LEU A 269 -6.27 7.80 16.31
N SER A 270 -5.80 8.99 16.67
CA SER A 270 -6.63 10.17 16.82
C SER A 270 -7.26 10.58 15.49
N ASN A 271 -6.48 10.61 14.41
CA ASN A 271 -6.96 10.96 13.09
C ASN A 271 -7.95 9.91 12.56
N THR A 272 -7.63 8.62 12.71
CA THR A 272 -8.52 7.51 12.32
C THR A 272 -9.89 7.62 13.00
N LYS A 273 -9.92 7.94 14.30
CA LYS A 273 -11.18 8.13 15.06
C LYS A 273 -12.04 9.25 14.47
N ASN A 274 -11.40 10.26 13.87
CA ASN A 274 -12.06 11.39 13.22
C ASN A 274 -12.35 11.13 11.72
N GLY A 275 -12.08 9.92 11.21
CA GLY A 275 -12.25 9.57 9.79
C GLY A 275 -11.22 10.22 8.87
N ILE A 276 -10.05 10.57 9.39
CA ILE A 276 -8.95 11.24 8.68
C ILE A 276 -7.78 10.27 8.56
N GLU A 277 -7.18 10.17 7.38
CA GLU A 277 -5.91 9.46 7.16
C GLU A 277 -4.73 10.37 7.54
N THR A 278 -3.67 9.77 8.09
CA THR A 278 -2.41 10.46 8.41
C THR A 278 -1.39 10.20 7.30
N TYR A 279 -0.97 11.23 6.57
CA TYR A 279 0.11 11.08 5.60
C TYR A 279 1.46 11.04 6.32
N LEU A 280 2.27 10.03 6.01
CA LEU A 280 3.60 9.84 6.57
C LEU A 280 4.61 9.53 5.48
N HIS A 281 5.80 10.07 5.64
CA HIS A 281 6.95 9.72 4.82
C HIS A 281 7.51 8.35 5.21
N LEU A 282 8.15 7.70 4.27
CA LEU A 282 8.86 6.45 4.52
C LEU A 282 9.89 6.65 5.65
N GLY A 283 9.82 5.80 6.68
CA GLY A 283 10.72 5.88 7.83
C GLY A 283 10.19 6.67 9.04
N ASP A 284 9.12 7.48 8.90
CA ASP A 284 8.45 8.15 10.03
C ASP A 284 7.83 7.14 11.01
N GLU A 285 7.56 7.56 12.26
CA GLU A 285 6.94 6.67 13.25
C GLU A 285 5.50 6.31 12.89
N VAL A 286 5.16 5.01 12.89
CA VAL A 286 3.77 4.53 12.71
C VAL A 286 3.22 3.76 13.89
N ALA A 287 4.08 3.19 14.74
CA ALA A 287 3.64 2.41 15.90
C ALA A 287 4.72 2.37 16.98
N LEU A 288 4.26 2.08 18.19
CA LEU A 288 5.07 1.88 19.38
C LEU A 288 4.90 0.45 19.89
N ARG A 289 5.99 -0.12 20.41
CA ARG A 289 5.96 -1.40 21.11
C ARG A 289 5.00 -1.33 22.31
N GLY A 290 4.24 -2.37 22.54
CA GLY A 290 3.35 -2.47 23.69
C GLY A 290 4.12 -2.48 25.01
N SER A 291 3.65 -1.70 25.98
CA SER A 291 4.16 -1.82 27.35
C SER A 291 3.79 -3.20 27.89
N HIS A 292 4.75 -3.97 28.36
CA HIS A 292 4.53 -5.25 29.04
C HIS A 292 3.88 -5.03 30.39
#